data_2664ca67ecab1b57b9dda710ece53bf5
#
_entry.id   2664ca67ecab1b57b9dda710ece53bf5
#
_cell.length_a   1.000
_cell.length_b   1.000
_cell.length_c   1.000
_cell.angle_alpha   90.00
_cell.angle_beta   90.00
_cell.angle_gamma   90.00
#
_symmetry.space_group_name_H-M   'P 1'
#
loop_
_entity.id
_entity.type
_entity.pdbx_description
1 polymer ?
#
loop_
_entity_poly.entity_id
_entity_poly.type
_entity_poly.pdbx_seq_one_letter_code
_entity_poly.pdbx_strand_id
1 'polypeptide(L)'
;MKEEMLKRAAAILEKEFGPDWQGIAQELGTENLRKRVGKELTSFMAFPDRGNGGNSQWRGNCSPEVVSSILRYILDTKRYYGKDTSQFVLLDPMSGSGTSKAAADKNGVKSILYDLNPAPSAGRGGWNALKNDVEDSADLVFFHPPYHNIIQYSGNMWGKPHPDDLSRCENYNDFLEKLNLCIRKFYMALRKDGRMAVLVGDIRMQGRFYSIQNDMMRMGDFESFLVKGQFNCVSDSRRYQKPFIPIVTEYLLLLHKKDALLVPFHFAKDSTFSVADTDLTALTWHHLIRMTLESVGGRMELT
;
A
#
# COMPACT_ATOMS: atom_id res chain seq x y z
N MET A 1 6.78 18.76 28.31
CA MET A 1 5.92 17.65 27.88
C MET A 1 6.72 16.44 27.38
N LYS A 2 7.60 16.57 26.36
CA LYS A 2 8.41 15.44 25.82
C LYS A 2 9.43 14.92 26.84
N GLU A 3 10.07 15.82 27.58
CA GLU A 3 11.07 15.46 28.60
C GLU A 3 10.44 14.81 29.84
N GLU A 4 9.27 15.23 30.23
CA GLU A 4 8.52 14.66 31.35
C GLU A 4 7.95 13.27 31.02
N MET A 5 7.51 13.06 29.77
CA MET A 5 7.14 11.73 29.28
C MET A 5 8.32 10.76 29.25
N LEU A 6 9.51 11.24 28.85
CA LEU A 6 10.74 10.41 28.85
C LEU A 6 11.17 10.03 30.28
N LYS A 7 11.11 10.97 31.24
CA LYS A 7 11.37 10.68 32.66
C LYS A 7 10.38 9.68 33.25
N ARG A 8 9.11 9.80 32.88
CA ARG A 8 8.06 8.88 33.33
C ARG A 8 8.21 7.48 32.71
N ALA A 9 8.58 7.39 31.43
CA ALA A 9 8.89 6.14 30.78
C ALA A 9 10.14 5.46 31.39
N ALA A 10 11.19 6.23 31.67
CA ALA A 10 12.38 5.73 32.32
C ALA A 10 12.07 5.16 33.72
N ALA A 11 11.27 5.88 34.52
CA ALA A 11 10.88 5.40 35.86
C ALA A 11 10.03 4.13 35.82
N ILE A 12 9.18 3.94 34.81
CA ILE A 12 8.42 2.71 34.60
C ILE A 12 9.36 1.57 34.23
N LEU A 13 10.29 1.78 33.31
CA LEU A 13 11.26 0.77 32.88
C LEU A 13 12.20 0.36 34.03
N GLU A 14 12.65 1.31 34.82
CA GLU A 14 13.48 1.03 36.01
C GLU A 14 12.73 0.22 37.06
N LYS A 15 11.43 0.52 37.26
CA LYS A 15 10.57 -0.22 38.18
C LYS A 15 10.31 -1.66 37.74
N GLU A 16 10.08 -1.88 36.44
CA GLU A 16 9.71 -3.19 35.87
C GLU A 16 10.93 -4.08 35.59
N PHE A 17 12.07 -3.50 35.21
CA PHE A 17 13.27 -4.22 34.75
C PHE A 17 14.49 -4.02 35.67
N GLY A 18 14.37 -3.22 36.74
CA GLY A 18 15.47 -2.91 37.62
C GLY A 18 16.46 -1.86 37.11
N PRO A 19 17.53 -1.55 37.87
CA PRO A 19 18.48 -0.47 37.52
C PRO A 19 19.26 -0.71 36.22
N ASP A 20 19.35 -1.93 35.74
CA ASP A 20 20.08 -2.30 34.54
C ASP A 20 19.24 -2.19 33.24
N TRP A 21 18.00 -1.64 33.33
CA TRP A 21 17.12 -1.52 32.19
C TRP A 21 17.74 -0.77 31.00
N GLN A 22 18.66 0.16 31.26
CA GLN A 22 19.39 0.90 30.22
C GLN A 22 20.35 -0.01 29.43
N GLY A 23 21.03 -0.94 30.14
CA GLY A 23 21.85 -1.97 29.51
C GLY A 23 21.02 -2.94 28.70
N ILE A 24 19.88 -3.39 29.25
CA ILE A 24 18.91 -4.25 28.55
C ILE A 24 18.32 -3.52 27.33
N ALA A 25 17.99 -2.24 27.45
CA ALA A 25 17.51 -1.42 26.33
C ALA A 25 18.60 -1.19 25.27
N GLN A 26 19.88 -1.12 25.67
CA GLN A 26 21.01 -1.09 24.72
C GLN A 26 21.24 -2.45 24.07
N GLU A 27 21.16 -3.55 24.80
CA GLU A 27 21.31 -4.93 24.28
C GLU A 27 20.11 -5.33 23.40
N LEU A 28 18.88 -5.01 23.77
CA LEU A 28 17.69 -5.21 22.94
C LEU A 28 17.67 -4.24 21.76
N GLY A 29 18.57 -3.25 21.77
CA GLY A 29 18.95 -2.49 20.60
C GLY A 29 17.87 -1.65 19.98
N THR A 30 17.31 -0.68 20.71
CA THR A 30 16.59 0.42 20.02
C THR A 30 17.50 1.07 18.99
N GLU A 31 18.80 1.16 19.18
CA GLU A 31 19.75 1.68 18.22
C GLU A 31 20.12 0.63 17.16
N ASN A 32 20.27 -0.64 17.51
CA ASN A 32 20.47 -1.73 16.56
C ASN A 32 19.18 -2.04 15.76
N LEU A 33 18.02 -1.97 16.38
CA LEU A 33 16.74 -2.06 15.67
C LEU A 33 16.55 -0.86 14.74
N ARG A 34 16.86 0.36 15.17
CA ARG A 34 16.87 1.56 14.33
C ARG A 34 17.88 1.47 13.19
N LYS A 35 19.10 0.99 13.47
CA LYS A 35 20.14 0.78 12.44
C LYS A 35 19.74 -0.32 11.46
N ARG A 36 19.15 -1.39 11.94
CA ARG A 36 18.70 -2.52 11.13
C ARG A 36 17.46 -2.18 10.29
N VAL A 37 16.42 -1.64 10.92
CA VAL A 37 15.18 -1.26 10.24
C VAL A 37 15.35 0.01 9.39
N GLY A 38 16.29 0.90 9.73
CA GLY A 38 16.57 2.13 8.98
C GLY A 38 17.58 1.97 7.82
N LYS A 39 18.39 0.90 7.81
CA LYS A 39 19.44 0.67 6.79
C LYS A 39 19.17 -0.55 5.93
N GLU A 40 18.57 -1.58 6.48
CA GLU A 40 18.25 -2.82 5.79
C GLU A 40 16.73 -2.98 5.71
N LEU A 41 16.23 -3.24 4.51
CA LEU A 41 14.82 -3.55 4.34
C LEU A 41 14.54 -4.94 4.92
N THR A 42 13.64 -5.00 5.88
CA THR A 42 13.17 -6.24 6.49
C THR A 42 11.66 -6.38 6.27
N SER A 43 11.09 -7.52 6.64
CA SER A 43 9.63 -7.71 6.61
C SER A 43 8.86 -6.79 7.57
N PHE A 44 9.55 -6.06 8.44
CA PHE A 44 8.97 -5.03 9.30
C PHE A 44 9.63 -3.69 9.04
N MET A 45 8.82 -2.66 8.82
CA MET A 45 9.24 -1.28 8.59
C MET A 45 8.76 -0.39 9.73
N ALA A 46 9.67 0.35 10.36
CA ALA A 46 9.36 1.28 11.44
C ALA A 46 10.08 2.62 11.20
N PHE A 47 9.30 3.66 11.01
CA PHE A 47 9.79 5.03 10.82
C PHE A 47 9.07 5.95 11.82
N PRO A 48 9.49 5.98 13.10
CA PRO A 48 8.88 6.82 14.13
C PRO A 48 8.92 8.30 13.78
N ASP A 49 10.01 8.74 13.14
CA ASP A 49 10.14 10.06 12.55
C ASP A 49 9.82 9.97 11.06
N ARG A 50 8.85 10.78 10.61
CA ARG A 50 8.46 10.79 9.19
C ARG A 50 9.65 11.07 8.25
N GLY A 51 10.61 11.82 8.72
CA GLY A 51 11.70 12.33 7.88
C GLY A 51 11.28 13.52 7.01
N ASN A 52 12.25 14.07 6.28
CA ASN A 52 12.06 15.24 5.41
C ASN A 52 11.71 14.81 3.99
N GLY A 53 10.76 15.51 3.37
CA GLY A 53 10.37 15.34 1.97
C GLY A 53 8.87 15.22 1.78
N GLY A 54 8.38 15.71 0.64
CA GLY A 54 6.96 15.86 0.35
C GLY A 54 6.24 16.84 1.29
N ASN A 55 4.95 17.00 1.11
CA ASN A 55 4.13 17.86 1.98
C ASN A 55 3.72 17.11 3.25
N SER A 56 4.33 17.44 4.40
CA SER A 56 4.04 16.82 5.69
C SER A 56 2.63 17.11 6.23
N GLN A 57 1.97 18.17 5.76
CA GLN A 57 0.61 18.53 6.15
C GLN A 57 -0.45 17.80 5.32
N TRP A 58 -0.05 17.12 4.25
CA TRP A 58 -0.96 16.32 3.45
C TRP A 58 -1.43 15.10 4.24
N ARG A 59 -2.73 15.01 4.47
CA ARG A 59 -3.31 13.87 5.20
C ARG A 59 -3.15 12.58 4.40
N GLY A 60 -2.81 11.50 5.08
CA GLY A 60 -2.59 10.20 4.43
C GLY A 60 -1.22 10.09 3.73
N ASN A 61 -0.28 11.02 3.95
CA ASN A 61 1.08 10.86 3.44
C ASN A 61 1.84 9.78 4.22
N CYS A 62 2.77 9.10 3.56
CA CYS A 62 3.71 8.19 4.21
C CYS A 62 5.08 8.85 4.44
N SER A 63 5.96 8.18 5.20
CA SER A 63 7.36 8.58 5.32
C SER A 63 8.09 8.40 3.99
N PRO A 64 8.92 9.36 3.54
CA PRO A 64 9.80 9.19 2.38
C PRO A 64 10.74 8.00 2.49
N GLU A 65 11.08 7.59 3.73
CA GLU A 65 11.95 6.42 3.96
C GLU A 65 11.30 5.10 3.55
N VAL A 66 9.97 5.02 3.50
CA VAL A 66 9.27 3.85 2.93
C VAL A 66 9.69 3.66 1.48
N VAL A 67 9.55 4.70 0.67
CA VAL A 67 9.90 4.67 -0.77
C VAL A 67 11.42 4.53 -0.94
N SER A 68 12.22 5.28 -0.17
CA SER A 68 13.69 5.21 -0.22
C SER A 68 14.23 3.82 0.09
N SER A 69 13.65 3.11 1.06
CA SER A 69 14.10 1.77 1.44
C SER A 69 13.83 0.75 0.33
N ILE A 70 12.66 0.84 -0.31
CA ILE A 70 12.33 0.00 -1.47
C ILE A 70 13.23 0.33 -2.66
N LEU A 71 13.46 1.61 -2.95
CA LEU A 71 14.39 2.02 -4.02
C LEU A 71 15.79 1.45 -3.79
N ARG A 72 16.37 1.63 -2.59
CA ARG A 72 17.69 1.09 -2.26
C ARG A 72 17.74 -0.42 -2.45
N TYR A 73 16.77 -1.14 -1.92
CA TYR A 73 16.69 -2.60 -2.07
C TYR A 73 16.70 -3.03 -3.53
N ILE A 74 15.90 -2.40 -4.38
CA ILE A 74 15.79 -2.77 -5.80
C ILE A 74 17.06 -2.38 -6.55
N LEU A 75 17.60 -1.18 -6.31
CA LEU A 75 18.85 -0.71 -6.93
C LEU A 75 20.02 -1.60 -6.56
N ASP A 76 20.15 -1.96 -5.28
CA ASP A 76 21.24 -2.82 -4.80
C ASP A 76 21.08 -4.25 -5.32
N THR A 77 19.85 -4.76 -5.41
CA THR A 77 19.56 -6.05 -6.05
C THR A 77 19.97 -6.04 -7.52
N LYS A 78 19.60 -5.00 -8.28
CA LYS A 78 20.00 -4.87 -9.68
C LYS A 78 21.52 -4.81 -9.84
N ARG A 79 22.22 -4.01 -9.01
CA ARG A 79 23.67 -3.90 -9.01
C ARG A 79 24.36 -5.22 -8.66
N TYR A 80 23.86 -5.94 -7.66
CA TYR A 80 24.36 -7.25 -7.28
C TYR A 80 24.36 -8.25 -8.45
N TYR A 81 23.33 -8.18 -9.30
CA TYR A 81 23.24 -8.99 -10.52
C TYR A 81 23.88 -8.33 -11.77
N GLY A 82 24.73 -7.30 -11.58
CA GLY A 82 25.45 -6.63 -12.66
C GLY A 82 24.58 -5.84 -13.64
N LYS A 83 23.35 -5.47 -13.24
CA LYS A 83 22.43 -4.70 -14.09
C LYS A 83 22.71 -3.20 -13.96
N ASP A 84 22.65 -2.49 -15.09
CA ASP A 84 22.73 -1.03 -15.09
C ASP A 84 21.50 -0.39 -14.41
N THR A 85 21.75 0.58 -13.56
CA THR A 85 20.74 1.36 -12.85
C THR A 85 20.73 2.84 -13.22
N SER A 86 21.54 3.26 -14.18
CA SER A 86 21.68 4.68 -14.57
C SER A 86 20.38 5.27 -15.15
N GLN A 87 19.57 4.44 -15.80
CA GLN A 87 18.28 4.82 -16.41
C GLN A 87 17.07 4.29 -15.62
N PHE A 88 17.26 4.07 -14.31
CA PHE A 88 16.17 3.61 -13.44
C PHE A 88 15.08 4.67 -13.31
N VAL A 89 13.82 4.26 -13.49
CA VAL A 89 12.65 5.13 -13.43
C VAL A 89 11.69 4.66 -12.35
N LEU A 90 11.36 5.55 -11.43
CA LEU A 90 10.24 5.43 -10.49
C LEU A 90 9.00 6.11 -11.07
N LEU A 91 7.89 5.40 -11.13
CA LEU A 91 6.57 5.94 -11.44
C LEU A 91 5.69 5.92 -10.18
N ASP A 92 5.09 7.06 -9.83
CA ASP A 92 4.03 7.15 -8.83
C ASP A 92 2.78 7.78 -9.45
N PRO A 93 1.77 6.99 -9.77
CA PRO A 93 0.54 7.47 -10.42
C PRO A 93 -0.50 8.03 -9.45
N MET A 94 -0.17 8.13 -8.15
CA MET A 94 -1.02 8.71 -7.10
C MET A 94 -0.17 9.54 -6.13
N SER A 95 0.60 10.49 -6.67
CA SER A 95 1.75 11.13 -6.01
C SER A 95 1.40 12.02 -4.81
N GLY A 96 0.18 12.49 -4.69
CA GLY A 96 -0.37 13.23 -3.55
C GLY A 96 0.57 14.29 -2.99
N SER A 97 1.18 13.99 -1.86
CA SER A 97 2.10 14.88 -1.13
C SER A 97 3.48 15.06 -1.78
N GLY A 98 3.81 14.34 -2.85
CA GLY A 98 5.13 14.36 -3.47
C GLY A 98 6.21 13.58 -2.71
N THR A 99 5.84 12.68 -1.83
CA THR A 99 6.78 11.85 -1.04
C THR A 99 7.71 11.03 -1.93
N SER A 100 7.18 10.43 -2.99
CA SER A 100 7.95 9.63 -3.94
C SER A 100 8.98 10.47 -4.71
N LYS A 101 8.67 11.73 -5.01
CA LYS A 101 9.64 12.67 -5.61
C LYS A 101 10.84 12.87 -4.71
N ALA A 102 10.58 13.19 -3.44
CA ALA A 102 11.64 13.40 -2.47
C ALA A 102 12.54 12.16 -2.28
N ALA A 103 11.92 10.98 -2.26
CA ALA A 103 12.66 9.72 -2.16
C ALA A 103 13.49 9.44 -3.42
N ALA A 104 12.96 9.71 -4.61
CA ALA A 104 13.66 9.55 -5.88
C ALA A 104 14.88 10.48 -5.95
N ASP A 105 14.70 11.76 -5.64
CA ASP A 105 15.78 12.75 -5.63
C ASP A 105 16.91 12.35 -4.67
N LYS A 106 16.55 11.92 -3.45
CA LYS A 106 17.50 11.44 -2.45
C LYS A 106 18.34 10.25 -2.94
N ASN A 107 17.78 9.40 -3.79
CA ASN A 107 18.46 8.21 -4.31
C ASN A 107 19.01 8.38 -5.73
N GLY A 108 18.97 9.59 -6.31
CA GLY A 108 19.47 9.89 -7.65
C GLY A 108 18.70 9.17 -8.76
N VAL A 109 17.40 8.97 -8.58
CA VAL A 109 16.53 8.21 -9.49
C VAL A 109 15.59 9.17 -10.22
N LYS A 110 15.39 8.95 -11.52
CA LYS A 110 14.37 9.68 -12.29
C LYS A 110 12.98 9.27 -11.78
N SER A 111 12.11 10.26 -11.54
CA SER A 111 10.71 10.03 -11.15
C SER A 111 9.72 10.59 -12.15
N ILE A 112 8.63 9.86 -12.36
CA ILE A 112 7.46 10.27 -13.13
C ILE A 112 6.28 10.20 -12.16
N LEU A 113 5.53 11.30 -12.05
CA LEU A 113 4.52 11.46 -11.01
C LEU A 113 3.24 11.98 -11.64
N TYR A 114 2.14 11.31 -11.33
CA TYR A 114 0.79 11.71 -11.74
C TYR A 114 -0.13 11.81 -10.53
N ASP A 115 -1.13 12.66 -10.63
CA ASP A 115 -2.17 12.77 -9.61
C ASP A 115 -3.49 13.27 -10.22
N LEU A 116 -4.61 12.82 -9.65
CA LEU A 116 -5.94 13.30 -10.02
C LEU A 116 -6.16 14.75 -9.60
N ASN A 117 -5.54 15.19 -8.49
CA ASN A 117 -5.52 16.59 -8.09
C ASN A 117 -4.93 17.45 -9.22
N PRO A 118 -5.62 18.48 -9.71
CA PRO A 118 -5.10 19.34 -10.77
C PRO A 118 -3.86 20.15 -10.37
N ALA A 119 -3.60 20.32 -9.07
CA ALA A 119 -2.45 21.03 -8.52
C ALA A 119 -1.75 20.20 -7.41
N PRO A 120 -1.11 19.07 -7.76
CA PRO A 120 -0.42 18.23 -6.77
C PRO A 120 0.85 18.92 -6.26
N SER A 121 1.39 18.41 -5.15
CA SER A 121 2.66 18.90 -4.60
C SER A 121 3.86 18.65 -5.53
N ALA A 122 3.76 17.64 -6.41
CA ALA A 122 4.77 17.32 -7.42
C ALA A 122 4.15 16.52 -8.57
N GLY A 123 4.70 16.68 -9.78
CA GLY A 123 4.31 15.92 -10.96
C GLY A 123 3.16 16.54 -11.76
N ARG A 124 2.57 15.74 -12.64
CA ARG A 124 1.47 16.14 -13.53
C ARG A 124 0.13 15.97 -12.82
N GLY A 125 -0.59 17.09 -12.62
CA GLY A 125 -1.94 17.10 -12.09
C GLY A 125 -3.03 16.87 -13.13
N GLY A 126 -4.24 16.58 -12.65
CA GLY A 126 -5.41 16.31 -13.50
C GLY A 126 -5.33 15.00 -14.30
N TRP A 127 -4.40 14.12 -13.93
CA TRP A 127 -4.27 12.81 -14.56
C TRP A 127 -5.17 11.80 -13.85
N ASN A 128 -6.06 11.19 -14.60
CA ASN A 128 -7.09 10.31 -14.07
C ASN A 128 -6.71 8.84 -14.30
N ALA A 129 -6.34 8.14 -13.24
CA ALA A 129 -5.92 6.73 -13.30
C ALA A 129 -7.00 5.78 -13.85
N LEU A 130 -8.28 6.12 -13.72
CA LEU A 130 -9.38 5.29 -14.26
C LEU A 130 -9.56 5.48 -15.76
N LYS A 131 -9.27 6.67 -16.30
CA LYS A 131 -9.53 7.03 -17.69
C LYS A 131 -8.29 7.10 -18.57
N ASN A 132 -7.19 7.64 -18.03
CA ASN A 132 -5.95 7.79 -18.78
C ASN A 132 -5.15 6.49 -18.74
N ASP A 133 -4.40 6.23 -19.82
CA ASP A 133 -3.38 5.20 -19.84
C ASP A 133 -2.04 5.77 -19.36
N VAL A 134 -1.19 4.89 -18.85
CA VAL A 134 0.19 5.24 -18.48
C VAL A 134 1.04 5.11 -19.74
N GLU A 135 1.49 6.24 -20.28
CA GLU A 135 2.30 6.29 -21.50
C GLU A 135 3.78 5.94 -21.23
N ASP A 136 4.23 6.17 -20.00
CA ASP A 136 5.60 5.95 -19.58
C ASP A 136 5.82 4.52 -19.07
N SER A 137 7.04 4.01 -19.22
CA SER A 137 7.45 2.74 -18.64
C SER A 137 8.45 2.94 -17.51
N ALA A 138 8.33 2.14 -16.45
CA ALA A 138 9.09 2.26 -15.22
C ALA A 138 9.73 0.95 -14.75
N ASP A 139 10.81 1.07 -14.00
CA ASP A 139 11.44 -0.06 -13.30
C ASP A 139 10.77 -0.34 -11.94
N LEU A 140 10.23 0.70 -11.32
CA LEU A 140 9.43 0.62 -10.10
C LEU A 140 8.17 1.45 -10.27
N VAL A 141 7.02 0.85 -10.06
CA VAL A 141 5.79 1.56 -9.77
C VAL A 141 5.55 1.50 -8.27
N PHE A 142 5.54 2.64 -7.61
CA PHE A 142 5.13 2.78 -6.22
C PHE A 142 3.85 3.59 -6.18
N PHE A 143 2.86 3.16 -5.41
CA PHE A 143 1.68 3.97 -5.15
C PHE A 143 1.05 3.65 -3.80
N HIS A 144 0.42 4.68 -3.26
CA HIS A 144 -0.27 4.67 -1.98
C HIS A 144 -1.70 5.20 -2.20
N PRO A 145 -2.65 4.33 -2.55
CA PRO A 145 -4.00 4.74 -2.91
C PRO A 145 -4.77 5.26 -1.69
N PRO A 146 -5.86 6.00 -1.88
CA PRO A 146 -6.83 6.24 -0.82
C PRO A 146 -7.32 4.92 -0.20
N TYR A 147 -7.60 4.93 1.11
CA TYR A 147 -8.21 3.78 1.78
C TYR A 147 -9.73 3.97 1.81
N HIS A 148 -10.36 3.80 0.66
CA HIS A 148 -11.78 4.11 0.49
C HIS A 148 -12.08 5.51 1.07
N ASN A 149 -13.16 5.68 1.83
CA ASN A 149 -13.63 6.97 2.34
C ASN A 149 -13.06 7.40 3.70
N ILE A 150 -11.97 6.77 4.19
CA ILE A 150 -11.33 7.15 5.47
C ILE A 150 -10.83 8.59 5.44
N ILE A 151 -10.25 9.00 4.31
CA ILE A 151 -9.89 10.37 4.00
C ILE A 151 -10.48 10.70 2.64
N GLN A 152 -11.39 11.67 2.58
CA GLN A 152 -11.90 12.17 1.30
C GLN A 152 -10.98 13.29 0.80
N TYR A 153 -10.45 13.10 -0.41
CA TYR A 153 -9.49 14.02 -1.01
C TYR A 153 -10.16 15.12 -1.81
N SER A 154 -10.81 14.81 -2.93
CA SER A 154 -11.50 15.82 -3.72
C SER A 154 -12.70 16.42 -2.97
N GLY A 155 -12.87 17.72 -3.08
CA GLY A 155 -13.90 18.47 -2.35
C GLY A 155 -13.54 18.81 -0.90
N ASN A 156 -12.59 18.11 -0.27
CA ASN A 156 -12.18 18.36 1.10
C ASN A 156 -10.74 18.87 1.19
N MET A 157 -9.81 18.26 0.45
CA MET A 157 -8.40 18.66 0.44
C MET A 157 -8.04 19.45 -0.80
N TRP A 158 -8.70 19.21 -1.92
CA TRP A 158 -8.52 19.94 -3.16
C TRP A 158 -9.82 19.99 -3.98
N GLY A 159 -9.99 21.06 -4.73
CA GLY A 159 -11.02 21.25 -5.75
C GLY A 159 -12.45 20.94 -5.32
N LYS A 160 -13.27 20.58 -6.30
CA LYS A 160 -14.64 20.06 -6.11
C LYS A 160 -14.62 18.52 -6.01
N PRO A 161 -15.67 17.88 -5.44
CA PRO A 161 -15.83 16.44 -5.48
C PRO A 161 -15.68 15.89 -6.90
N HIS A 162 -14.83 14.87 -7.07
CA HIS A 162 -14.56 14.26 -8.36
C HIS A 162 -15.11 12.81 -8.40
N PRO A 163 -15.86 12.40 -9.43
CA PRO A 163 -16.51 11.09 -9.48
C PRO A 163 -15.53 9.91 -9.56
N ASP A 164 -14.33 10.16 -10.09
CA ASP A 164 -13.28 9.15 -10.23
C ASP A 164 -12.25 9.19 -9.09
N ASP A 165 -12.52 9.92 -8.02
CA ASP A 165 -11.72 9.89 -6.80
C ASP A 165 -12.03 8.60 -6.02
N LEU A 166 -11.03 7.74 -5.85
CA LEU A 166 -11.17 6.47 -5.13
C LEU A 166 -11.64 6.64 -3.67
N SER A 167 -11.40 7.82 -3.10
CA SER A 167 -11.91 8.15 -1.75
C SER A 167 -13.41 8.48 -1.71
N ARG A 168 -14.07 8.53 -2.86
CA ARG A 168 -15.50 8.86 -3.01
C ARG A 168 -16.31 7.76 -3.67
N CYS A 169 -15.78 6.57 -3.70
CA CYS A 169 -16.51 5.39 -4.18
C CYS A 169 -17.76 5.16 -3.35
N GLU A 170 -18.82 4.70 -3.99
CA GLU A 170 -20.13 4.51 -3.39
C GLU A 170 -20.08 3.49 -2.24
N ASN A 171 -19.38 2.39 -2.47
CA ASN A 171 -19.18 1.33 -1.51
C ASN A 171 -17.80 0.68 -1.66
N TYR A 172 -17.50 -0.27 -0.78
CA TYR A 172 -16.19 -0.93 -0.78
C TYR A 172 -15.92 -1.77 -2.04
N ASN A 173 -16.92 -2.39 -2.63
CA ASN A 173 -16.77 -3.17 -3.85
C ASN A 173 -16.47 -2.27 -5.06
N ASP A 174 -17.19 -1.14 -5.21
CA ASP A 174 -16.89 -0.11 -6.23
C ASP A 174 -15.44 0.41 -6.08
N PHE A 175 -15.01 0.63 -4.83
CA PHE A 175 -13.62 1.00 -4.56
C PHE A 175 -12.62 -0.08 -5.03
N LEU A 176 -12.86 -1.36 -4.71
CA LEU A 176 -11.97 -2.46 -5.11
C LEU A 176 -11.93 -2.64 -6.63
N GLU A 177 -13.06 -2.56 -7.31
CA GLU A 177 -13.11 -2.65 -8.77
C GLU A 177 -12.27 -1.56 -9.44
N LYS A 178 -12.43 -0.31 -8.99
CA LYS A 178 -11.67 0.82 -9.49
C LYS A 178 -10.18 0.73 -9.13
N LEU A 179 -9.85 0.32 -7.91
CA LEU A 179 -8.47 0.08 -7.48
C LEU A 179 -7.82 -1.01 -8.34
N ASN A 180 -8.52 -2.12 -8.60
CA ASN A 180 -8.03 -3.22 -9.41
C ASN A 180 -7.82 -2.80 -10.87
N LEU A 181 -8.67 -1.93 -11.41
CA LEU A 181 -8.44 -1.34 -12.74
C LEU A 181 -7.15 -0.51 -12.77
N CYS A 182 -6.91 0.32 -11.74
CA CYS A 182 -5.67 1.08 -11.61
C CYS A 182 -4.46 0.14 -11.51
N ILE A 183 -4.50 -0.89 -10.65
CA ILE A 183 -3.42 -1.86 -10.49
C ILE A 183 -3.02 -2.50 -11.82
N ARG A 184 -4.01 -2.90 -12.64
CA ARG A 184 -3.73 -3.47 -13.98
C ARG A 184 -2.98 -2.49 -14.87
N LYS A 185 -3.45 -1.24 -14.97
CA LYS A 185 -2.80 -0.20 -15.78
C LYS A 185 -1.38 0.08 -15.30
N PHE A 186 -1.17 0.16 -14.00
CA PHE A 186 0.13 0.42 -13.40
C PHE A 186 1.10 -0.75 -13.60
N TYR A 187 0.61 -1.98 -13.51
CA TYR A 187 1.41 -3.16 -13.80
C TYR A 187 1.85 -3.22 -15.27
N MET A 188 0.97 -2.84 -16.19
CA MET A 188 1.31 -2.80 -17.61
C MET A 188 2.40 -1.77 -17.92
N ALA A 189 2.51 -0.68 -17.17
CA ALA A 189 3.56 0.31 -17.28
C ALA A 189 4.94 -0.18 -16.79
N LEU A 190 5.01 -1.31 -16.07
CA LEU A 190 6.28 -1.87 -15.66
C LEU A 190 7.05 -2.45 -16.83
N ARG A 191 8.35 -2.13 -16.88
CA ARG A 191 9.31 -2.83 -17.72
C ARG A 191 9.43 -4.30 -17.31
N LYS A 192 9.95 -5.14 -18.21
CA LYS A 192 10.36 -6.50 -17.82
C LYS A 192 11.35 -6.41 -16.66
N ASP A 193 11.22 -7.31 -15.68
CA ASP A 193 12.03 -7.32 -14.44
C ASP A 193 11.77 -6.09 -13.53
N GLY A 194 10.70 -5.35 -13.80
CA GLY A 194 10.23 -4.25 -12.96
C GLY A 194 9.44 -4.74 -11.74
N ARG A 195 9.23 -3.84 -10.79
CA ARG A 195 8.52 -4.13 -9.55
C ARG A 195 7.39 -3.15 -9.30
N MET A 196 6.32 -3.66 -8.72
CA MET A 196 5.23 -2.83 -8.21
C MET A 196 5.21 -2.91 -6.69
N ALA A 197 5.28 -1.76 -6.04
CA ALA A 197 5.21 -1.63 -4.59
C ALA A 197 3.92 -0.89 -4.23
N VAL A 198 3.01 -1.57 -3.55
CA VAL A 198 1.70 -1.02 -3.14
C VAL A 198 1.67 -0.88 -1.64
N LEU A 199 1.53 0.35 -1.15
CA LEU A 199 1.32 0.61 0.28
C LEU A 199 -0.17 0.76 0.55
N VAL A 200 -0.74 -0.12 1.36
CA VAL A 200 -2.16 -0.11 1.75
C VAL A 200 -2.32 -0.45 3.22
N GLY A 201 -3.47 -0.09 3.78
CA GLY A 201 -3.82 -0.43 5.16
C GLY A 201 -5.16 -1.13 5.26
N ASP A 202 -5.41 -1.75 6.40
CA ASP A 202 -6.74 -2.21 6.77
C ASP A 202 -7.60 -1.03 7.19
N ILE A 203 -8.89 -1.16 7.03
CA ILE A 203 -9.84 -0.12 7.44
C ILE A 203 -11.00 -0.71 8.25
N ARG A 204 -11.62 0.13 9.05
CA ARG A 204 -12.84 -0.22 9.77
C ARG A 204 -13.93 0.82 9.50
N MET A 205 -15.04 0.34 8.94
CA MET A 205 -16.17 1.19 8.63
C MET A 205 -17.44 0.58 9.24
N GLN A 206 -18.22 1.38 9.96
CA GLN A 206 -19.48 0.95 10.59
C GLN A 206 -19.34 -0.34 11.41
N GLY A 207 -18.21 -0.51 12.11
CA GLY A 207 -17.91 -1.69 12.92
C GLY A 207 -17.39 -2.91 12.15
N ARG A 208 -17.44 -2.91 10.82
CA ARG A 208 -16.91 -3.99 9.97
C ARG A 208 -15.44 -3.72 9.61
N PHE A 209 -14.64 -4.76 9.67
CA PHE A 209 -13.23 -4.76 9.27
C PHE A 209 -13.10 -5.13 7.78
N TYR A 210 -12.23 -4.41 7.06
CA TYR A 210 -11.91 -4.64 5.66
C TYR A 210 -10.40 -4.66 5.50
N SER A 211 -9.90 -5.64 4.76
CA SER A 211 -8.47 -5.90 4.57
C SER A 211 -8.09 -5.62 3.11
N ILE A 212 -7.77 -4.35 2.80
CA ILE A 212 -7.52 -3.93 1.41
C ILE A 212 -6.41 -4.76 0.77
N GLN A 213 -5.31 -5.04 1.50
CA GLN A 213 -4.20 -5.84 0.98
C GLN A 213 -4.56 -7.29 0.69
N ASN A 214 -5.62 -7.82 1.33
CA ASN A 214 -6.11 -9.16 1.06
C ASN A 214 -7.12 -9.20 -0.10
N ASP A 215 -7.95 -8.16 -0.20
CA ASP A 215 -9.08 -8.09 -1.11
C ASP A 215 -8.69 -7.55 -2.50
N MET A 216 -7.62 -6.74 -2.59
CA MET A 216 -7.16 -6.17 -3.84
C MET A 216 -6.48 -7.21 -4.76
N MET A 217 -6.53 -6.94 -6.06
CA MET A 217 -5.81 -7.74 -7.06
C MET A 217 -4.29 -7.70 -6.83
N ARG A 218 -3.66 -8.85 -7.04
CA ARG A 218 -2.21 -8.99 -7.06
C ARG A 218 -1.77 -9.39 -8.45
N MET A 219 -0.82 -8.66 -9.03
CA MET A 219 -0.30 -8.91 -10.38
C MET A 219 1.21 -9.12 -10.34
N GLY A 220 1.67 -10.16 -11.00
CA GLY A 220 3.06 -10.59 -10.98
C GLY A 220 3.38 -11.53 -9.83
N ASP A 221 4.65 -11.92 -9.73
CA ASP A 221 5.13 -12.80 -8.68
C ASP A 221 5.22 -12.04 -7.35
N PHE A 222 4.72 -12.64 -6.31
CA PHE A 222 4.77 -12.07 -4.97
C PHE A 222 6.21 -12.17 -4.43
N GLU A 223 6.94 -11.05 -4.43
CA GLU A 223 8.35 -11.04 -4.00
C GLU A 223 8.46 -10.88 -2.48
N SER A 224 7.66 -9.97 -1.89
CA SER A 224 7.72 -9.73 -0.45
C SER A 224 6.47 -9.06 0.09
N PHE A 225 6.18 -9.33 1.36
CA PHE A 225 5.12 -8.69 2.14
C PHE A 225 5.76 -8.05 3.37
N LEU A 226 5.67 -6.74 3.47
CA LEU A 226 6.25 -5.98 4.55
C LEU A 226 5.15 -5.34 5.40
N VAL A 227 5.29 -5.47 6.70
CA VAL A 227 4.42 -4.81 7.68
C VAL A 227 5.06 -3.50 8.09
N LYS A 228 4.36 -2.40 7.90
CA LYS A 228 4.80 -1.06 8.33
C LYS A 228 4.04 -0.67 9.60
N GLY A 229 4.77 -0.42 10.69
CA GLY A 229 4.21 0.21 11.87
C GLY A 229 3.78 1.65 11.60
N GLN A 230 2.60 2.03 12.06
CA GLN A 230 2.13 3.42 12.05
C GLN A 230 2.54 4.11 13.34
N PHE A 231 3.03 5.33 13.23
CA PHE A 231 3.45 6.18 14.35
C PHE A 231 2.79 7.55 14.23
N ASN A 232 2.43 8.13 15.36
CA ASN A 232 1.82 9.45 15.43
C ASN A 232 0.53 9.57 14.60
N CYS A 233 -0.25 8.51 14.52
CA CYS A 233 -1.52 8.52 13.79
C CYS A 233 -2.66 9.05 14.68
N VAL A 234 -3.76 9.48 14.03
CA VAL A 234 -4.94 10.00 14.73
C VAL A 234 -5.53 8.98 15.70
N SER A 235 -5.36 7.68 15.40
CA SER A 235 -5.82 6.58 16.26
C SER A 235 -5.13 6.56 17.61
N ASP A 236 -3.87 7.01 17.71
CA ASP A 236 -3.08 6.99 18.95
C ASP A 236 -3.61 7.99 20.00
N SER A 237 -4.27 9.05 19.56
CA SER A 237 -4.85 10.08 20.42
C SER A 237 -6.30 9.85 20.83
N ARG A 238 -6.98 8.87 20.22
CA ARG A 238 -8.40 8.60 20.48
C ARG A 238 -8.58 7.68 21.67
N ARG A 239 -9.51 8.07 22.55
CA ARG A 239 -10.03 7.16 23.59
C ARG A 239 -11.26 6.46 23.05
N TYR A 240 -11.27 5.14 23.15
CA TYR A 240 -12.35 4.29 22.65
C TYR A 240 -13.21 3.84 23.82
N GLN A 241 -14.54 3.93 23.68
CA GLN A 241 -15.48 3.58 24.74
C GLN A 241 -15.69 2.07 24.90
N LYS A 242 -15.40 1.30 23.86
CA LYS A 242 -15.55 -0.17 23.87
C LYS A 242 -14.22 -0.83 23.52
N PRO A 243 -13.91 -2.01 24.10
CA PRO A 243 -12.74 -2.78 23.72
C PRO A 243 -12.78 -3.15 22.24
N PHE A 244 -11.68 -2.90 21.51
CA PHE A 244 -11.45 -3.38 20.14
C PHE A 244 -9.94 -3.37 19.88
N ILE A 245 -9.52 -4.04 18.82
CA ILE A 245 -8.13 -4.06 18.37
C ILE A 245 -7.89 -2.87 17.43
N PRO A 246 -7.08 -1.85 17.82
CA PRO A 246 -6.72 -0.74 16.95
C PRO A 246 -5.93 -1.22 15.74
N ILE A 247 -6.13 -0.56 14.59
CA ILE A 247 -5.28 -0.75 13.41
C ILE A 247 -4.09 0.19 13.55
N VAL A 248 -2.90 -0.38 13.68
CA VAL A 248 -1.63 0.35 13.86
C VAL A 248 -0.60 -0.04 12.80
N THR A 249 -1.04 -0.70 11.73
CA THR A 249 -0.18 -1.20 10.67
C THR A 249 -0.69 -0.79 9.31
N GLU A 250 0.25 -0.65 8.38
CA GLU A 250 0.06 -0.64 6.94
C GLU A 250 0.91 -1.76 6.34
N TYR A 251 0.63 -2.11 5.11
CA TYR A 251 1.26 -3.24 4.44
C TYR A 251 1.82 -2.78 3.10
N LEU A 252 3.06 -3.14 2.84
CA LEU A 252 3.68 -2.93 1.55
C LEU A 252 3.83 -4.26 0.84
N LEU A 253 3.11 -4.39 -0.28
CA LEU A 253 3.18 -5.54 -1.16
C LEU A 253 4.19 -5.25 -2.25
N LEU A 254 5.25 -6.07 -2.35
CA LEU A 254 6.24 -5.99 -3.42
C LEU A 254 6.00 -7.14 -4.41
N LEU A 255 5.66 -6.78 -5.63
CA LEU A 255 5.31 -7.68 -6.72
C LEU A 255 6.31 -7.52 -7.86
N HIS A 256 6.77 -8.62 -8.44
CA HIS A 256 7.80 -8.64 -9.47
C HIS A 256 7.23 -9.07 -10.83
N LYS A 257 7.46 -8.27 -11.85
CA LYS A 257 7.09 -8.57 -13.23
C LYS A 257 8.24 -9.30 -13.93
N LYS A 258 8.26 -10.64 -13.84
CA LYS A 258 9.29 -11.45 -14.50
C LYS A 258 9.12 -11.51 -16.00
N ASP A 259 7.88 -11.63 -16.48
CA ASP A 259 7.54 -11.76 -17.89
C ASP A 259 6.82 -10.56 -18.46
N ALA A 260 7.13 -10.22 -19.72
CA ALA A 260 6.47 -9.11 -20.41
C ALA A 260 5.02 -9.40 -20.83
N LEU A 261 4.61 -10.67 -20.83
CA LEU A 261 3.39 -11.19 -21.45
C LEU A 261 2.37 -11.79 -20.47
N LEU A 262 2.37 -11.40 -19.18
CA LEU A 262 1.25 -11.75 -18.31
C LEU A 262 0.02 -10.92 -18.73
N VAL A 263 -0.94 -11.56 -19.39
CA VAL A 263 -2.28 -11.01 -19.60
C VAL A 263 -3.17 -11.52 -18.47
N PRO A 264 -3.44 -10.71 -17.46
CA PRO A 264 -4.30 -11.14 -16.37
C PRO A 264 -5.76 -11.10 -16.83
N PHE A 265 -6.41 -12.23 -16.79
CA PHE A 265 -7.86 -12.30 -16.85
C PHE A 265 -8.39 -12.21 -15.43
N HIS A 266 -9.17 -11.21 -15.14
CA HIS A 266 -9.88 -11.07 -13.89
C HIS A 266 -11.36 -11.37 -14.13
N PHE A 267 -11.83 -12.46 -13.58
CA PHE A 267 -13.25 -12.74 -13.48
C PHE A 267 -13.72 -12.39 -12.07
N ALA A 268 -14.16 -11.15 -11.87
CA ALA A 268 -14.88 -10.77 -10.67
C ALA A 268 -16.37 -10.71 -11.05
N LYS A 269 -17.06 -11.79 -10.81
CA LYS A 269 -18.51 -11.76 -10.66
C LYS A 269 -18.81 -12.36 -9.30
N ASP A 270 -19.00 -11.51 -8.31
CA ASP A 270 -19.61 -11.92 -7.06
C ASP A 270 -21.07 -12.28 -7.36
N SER A 271 -21.31 -13.55 -7.63
CA SER A 271 -22.65 -14.09 -7.59
C SER A 271 -22.87 -14.68 -6.20
N THR A 272 -23.55 -13.97 -5.35
CA THR A 272 -24.11 -14.53 -4.11
C THR A 272 -25.23 -15.47 -4.49
N PHE A 273 -24.98 -16.76 -4.38
CA PHE A 273 -26.05 -17.76 -4.44
C PHE A 273 -26.75 -17.80 -3.08
N SER A 274 -28.05 -17.56 -3.09
CA SER A 274 -28.89 -17.94 -1.95
C SER A 274 -29.05 -19.46 -1.99
N VAL A 275 -28.39 -20.15 -1.07
CA VAL A 275 -28.43 -21.64 -0.94
C VAL A 275 -29.60 -22.05 -0.05
N ALA A 276 -30.51 -21.14 0.29
CA ALA A 276 -31.57 -21.38 1.27
C ALA A 276 -32.53 -22.53 0.90
N ASP A 277 -32.62 -22.88 -0.38
CA ASP A 277 -33.53 -23.91 -0.87
C ASP A 277 -32.83 -25.10 -1.57
N THR A 278 -31.50 -25.19 -1.46
CA THR A 278 -30.75 -26.27 -2.12
C THR A 278 -30.30 -27.30 -1.08
N ASP A 279 -30.73 -28.52 -1.21
CA ASP A 279 -30.21 -29.64 -0.42
C ASP A 279 -28.74 -29.91 -0.79
N LEU A 280 -27.83 -29.41 0.04
CA LEU A 280 -26.37 -29.55 -0.16
C LEU A 280 -25.90 -30.99 -0.12
N THR A 281 -26.68 -31.89 0.45
CA THR A 281 -26.32 -33.31 0.51
C THR A 281 -26.47 -34.03 -0.84
N ALA A 282 -27.22 -33.46 -1.77
CA ALA A 282 -27.45 -33.97 -3.12
C ALA A 282 -26.53 -33.29 -4.19
N LEU A 283 -25.70 -32.35 -3.82
CA LEU A 283 -24.80 -31.65 -4.75
C LEU A 283 -23.64 -32.56 -5.20
N THR A 284 -23.68 -32.93 -6.45
CA THR A 284 -22.53 -33.62 -7.10
C THR A 284 -21.57 -32.61 -7.72
N TRP A 285 -20.33 -33.02 -8.01
CA TRP A 285 -19.35 -32.19 -8.75
C TRP A 285 -19.92 -31.68 -10.09
N HIS A 286 -20.77 -32.44 -10.75
CA HIS A 286 -21.46 -32.01 -11.97
C HIS A 286 -22.39 -30.83 -11.74
N HIS A 287 -23.11 -30.78 -10.63
CA HIS A 287 -23.97 -29.67 -10.26
C HIS A 287 -23.14 -28.42 -9.93
N LEU A 288 -22.04 -28.58 -9.21
CA LEU A 288 -21.10 -27.48 -8.88
C LEU A 288 -20.49 -26.86 -10.15
N ILE A 289 -19.98 -27.69 -11.06
CA ILE A 289 -19.40 -27.26 -12.33
C ILE A 289 -20.48 -26.55 -13.18
N ARG A 290 -21.67 -27.11 -13.26
CA ARG A 290 -22.77 -26.50 -14.01
C ARG A 290 -23.17 -25.13 -13.43
N MET A 291 -23.35 -25.03 -12.13
CA MET A 291 -23.66 -23.76 -11.45
C MET A 291 -22.56 -22.73 -11.67
N THR A 292 -21.28 -23.12 -11.60
CA THR A 292 -20.15 -22.26 -11.88
C THR A 292 -20.17 -21.76 -13.34
N LEU A 293 -20.39 -22.66 -14.30
CA LEU A 293 -20.49 -22.31 -15.72
C LEU A 293 -21.67 -21.37 -16.01
N GLU A 294 -22.82 -21.63 -15.42
CA GLU A 294 -24.01 -20.77 -15.56
C GLU A 294 -23.75 -19.37 -14.99
N SER A 295 -23.00 -19.27 -13.88
CA SER A 295 -22.66 -17.99 -13.24
C SER A 295 -21.73 -17.13 -14.10
N VAL A 296 -20.91 -17.71 -14.97
CA VAL A 296 -19.99 -17.01 -15.86
C VAL A 296 -20.49 -16.93 -17.30
N GLY A 297 -21.80 -17.14 -17.55
CA GLY A 297 -22.41 -17.01 -18.87
C GLY A 297 -22.29 -18.25 -19.76
N GLY A 298 -22.08 -19.43 -19.16
CA GLY A 298 -22.19 -20.74 -19.82
C GLY A 298 -20.99 -21.19 -20.63
N ARG A 299 -19.88 -20.46 -20.62
CA ARG A 299 -18.63 -20.84 -21.33
C ARG A 299 -17.40 -20.59 -20.49
N MET A 300 -16.57 -21.60 -20.33
CA MET A 300 -15.23 -21.49 -19.76
C MET A 300 -14.30 -22.38 -20.60
N GLU A 301 -13.22 -21.82 -21.13
CA GLU A 301 -12.16 -22.61 -21.76
C GLU A 301 -11.24 -23.16 -20.65
N LEU A 302 -11.09 -24.45 -20.60
CA LEU A 302 -10.10 -25.12 -19.77
C LEU A 302 -8.77 -25.11 -20.54
N THR A 303 -7.81 -24.32 -20.07
CA THR A 303 -6.41 -24.40 -20.49
C THR A 303 -5.63 -25.31 -19.57
#